data_625e6c4e291518fb1435c3d4167c8be2
#
_entry.id   625e6c4e291518fb1435c3d4167c8be2
#
_cell.length_a   1.000
_cell.length_b   1.000
_cell.length_c   1.000
_cell.angle_alpha   90.00
_cell.angle_beta   90.00
_cell.angle_gamma   90.00
#
_symmetry.space_group_name_H-M   'P 1'
#
loop_
_entity.id
_entity.type
_entity.pdbx_description
1 polymer ?
#
loop_
_entity_poly.entity_id
_entity_poly.type
_entity_poly.pdbx_seq_one_letter_code
_entity_poly.pdbx_strand_id
1 'polypeptide(L)'
;MYDKTWEACGLALLRAQNLRLSFSDRLLFENISFDVENRDKIGFIGANGVGKTTIFKILSGQLQPAQGDVFVAKDIQIGYMEQHAGVEKDRTVYSELLSVFSHFEKMEQELELLAAQIEKNGKDIDTLVARQLSLQEQYENNGGLTYKSRTRAALLGLGFTEADMHRPALTLSGGQLSKLNLAKLLLSGANLLLLDEPTNHLDIASVEWLESFIKDFKGAAVIISHDRYFLDAVTNKTMELSHGHLTAYSGNYTQFIKKKEKINEDLKRRYENEIKEIKRIEGIVEQQRRWGQSHNFITAASKQKQADRLKKALVKPEDDAQAIHFSLTPRRESGNDVLQCRDLSISFDGKPLFEGVNLHLTKGQRVFLLGANGCGKTTLFKILMGKHHAQGEIRFGANVDVGYFDQVQADLNLEKSALDEVWDAFPNMSQTQVRTALGTFLFKGDDVFKPVKL
;
A
#
# COMPACT_ATOMS: atom_id res chain seq x y z
N MET A 1 -23.89 -31.14 -14.47
CA MET A 1 -24.30 -31.52 -13.11
C MET A 1 -23.59 -30.56 -12.17
N TYR A 2 -24.11 -29.31 -12.05
CA TYR A 2 -23.54 -28.27 -11.19
C TYR A 2 -24.27 -28.31 -9.85
N ASP A 3 -23.53 -28.61 -8.82
CA ASP A 3 -24.03 -29.00 -7.51
C ASP A 3 -24.53 -27.81 -6.70
N LYS A 4 -25.69 -28.03 -6.08
CA LYS A 4 -26.45 -27.07 -5.28
C LYS A 4 -25.88 -26.91 -3.88
N THR A 5 -24.69 -26.32 -3.70
CA THR A 5 -24.14 -26.02 -2.38
C THR A 5 -23.97 -24.53 -2.08
N TRP A 6 -24.74 -23.68 -2.75
CA TRP A 6 -24.61 -22.21 -2.64
C TRP A 6 -25.48 -21.56 -1.56
N GLU A 7 -26.32 -22.31 -0.83
CA GLU A 7 -27.35 -21.72 0.04
C GLU A 7 -27.01 -21.62 1.53
N ALA A 8 -25.80 -21.95 1.99
CA ALA A 8 -25.53 -22.03 3.42
C ALA A 8 -24.26 -21.30 3.92
N CYS A 9 -23.65 -20.40 3.12
CA CYS A 9 -22.56 -19.54 3.62
C CYS A 9 -22.85 -18.11 3.22
N GLY A 10 -22.66 -17.14 4.14
CA GLY A 10 -22.95 -15.71 3.90
C GLY A 10 -22.50 -15.28 2.52
N LEU A 11 -23.32 -14.49 1.80
CA LEU A 11 -23.12 -14.09 0.41
C LEU A 11 -21.77 -13.37 0.28
N ALA A 12 -20.74 -14.10 -0.14
CA ALA A 12 -19.45 -13.50 -0.48
C ALA A 12 -19.64 -12.54 -1.66
N LEU A 13 -19.16 -11.31 -1.55
CA LEU A 13 -19.17 -10.32 -2.63
C LEU A 13 -18.23 -10.72 -3.76
N LEU A 14 -17.08 -11.31 -3.37
CA LEU A 14 -16.06 -11.79 -4.28
C LEU A 14 -15.43 -13.06 -3.72
N ARG A 15 -15.18 -14.04 -4.59
CA ARG A 15 -14.44 -15.27 -4.30
C ARG A 15 -13.34 -15.47 -5.30
N ALA A 16 -12.11 -15.59 -4.81
CA ALA A 16 -10.95 -16.03 -5.57
C ALA A 16 -10.70 -17.51 -5.30
N GLN A 17 -10.49 -18.32 -6.33
CA GLN A 17 -10.25 -19.76 -6.18
C GLN A 17 -9.01 -20.20 -6.96
N ASN A 18 -8.06 -20.83 -6.26
CA ASN A 18 -6.88 -21.50 -6.80
C ASN A 18 -6.08 -20.61 -7.77
N LEU A 19 -6.00 -19.30 -7.48
CA LEU A 19 -5.27 -18.38 -8.34
C LEU A 19 -3.79 -18.75 -8.39
N ARG A 20 -3.26 -18.80 -9.61
CA ARG A 20 -1.84 -18.98 -9.89
C ARG A 20 -1.40 -17.98 -10.94
N LEU A 21 -0.23 -17.41 -10.74
CA LEU A 21 0.42 -16.55 -11.73
C LEU A 21 1.92 -16.71 -11.69
N SER A 22 2.53 -16.74 -12.88
CA SER A 22 3.98 -16.69 -13.08
C SER A 22 4.32 -15.68 -14.17
N PHE A 23 5.44 -14.99 -14.03
CA PHE A 23 6.01 -14.16 -15.09
C PHE A 23 7.30 -14.81 -15.59
N SER A 24 7.35 -15.13 -16.87
CA SER A 24 8.43 -15.92 -17.46
C SER A 24 8.68 -17.20 -16.63
N ASP A 25 9.86 -17.34 -16.02
CA ASP A 25 10.22 -18.51 -15.20
C ASP A 25 10.03 -18.31 -13.68
N ARG A 26 9.56 -17.11 -13.25
CA ARG A 26 9.37 -16.81 -11.83
C ARG A 26 7.90 -17.02 -11.43
N LEU A 27 7.66 -18.03 -10.59
CA LEU A 27 6.37 -18.19 -9.92
C LEU A 27 6.17 -17.04 -8.94
N LEU A 28 5.07 -16.31 -9.07
CA LEU A 28 4.72 -15.21 -8.19
C LEU A 28 3.88 -15.71 -7.00
N PHE A 29 2.84 -16.48 -7.31
CA PHE A 29 2.01 -17.14 -6.30
C PHE A 29 1.25 -18.33 -6.92
N GLU A 30 0.82 -19.24 -6.05
CA GLU A 30 0.03 -20.42 -6.42
C GLU A 30 -0.98 -20.79 -5.34
N ASN A 31 -2.10 -21.42 -5.78
CA ASN A 31 -3.16 -21.92 -4.91
C ASN A 31 -3.74 -20.85 -3.97
N ILE A 32 -3.83 -19.60 -4.42
CA ILE A 32 -4.45 -18.53 -3.64
C ILE A 32 -5.96 -18.65 -3.72
N SER A 33 -6.60 -18.82 -2.56
CA SER A 33 -8.05 -18.86 -2.45
C SER A 33 -8.50 -18.06 -1.23
N PHE A 34 -9.48 -17.16 -1.42
CA PHE A 34 -10.08 -16.38 -0.36
C PHE A 34 -11.43 -15.80 -0.78
N ASP A 35 -12.22 -15.44 0.23
CA ASP A 35 -13.51 -14.81 0.07
C ASP A 35 -13.49 -13.41 0.68
N VAL A 36 -14.24 -12.48 0.07
CA VAL A 36 -14.51 -11.14 0.59
C VAL A 36 -15.99 -11.05 0.88
N GLU A 37 -16.36 -10.86 2.13
CA GLU A 37 -17.73 -10.76 2.59
C GLU A 37 -18.17 -9.30 2.70
N ASN A 38 -19.49 -9.10 2.84
CA ASN A 38 -20.01 -7.75 3.03
C ASN A 38 -19.45 -7.13 4.33
N ARG A 39 -19.08 -5.84 4.27
CA ARG A 39 -18.44 -5.08 5.36
C ARG A 39 -17.05 -5.55 5.78
N ASP A 40 -16.44 -6.51 5.08
CA ASP A 40 -15.04 -6.85 5.31
C ASP A 40 -14.15 -5.63 5.05
N LYS A 41 -13.24 -5.37 5.98
CA LYS A 41 -12.15 -4.40 5.83
C LYS A 41 -10.84 -5.16 5.94
N ILE A 42 -10.32 -5.58 4.80
CA ILE A 42 -9.19 -6.51 4.73
C ILE A 42 -7.90 -5.74 4.50
N GLY A 43 -6.96 -5.85 5.44
CA GLY A 43 -5.58 -5.44 5.22
C GLY A 43 -4.82 -6.52 4.45
N PHE A 44 -4.37 -6.20 3.23
CA PHE A 44 -3.62 -7.13 2.38
C PHE A 44 -2.13 -6.81 2.46
N ILE A 45 -1.36 -7.63 3.14
CA ILE A 45 0.04 -7.36 3.50
C ILE A 45 1.00 -8.38 2.90
N GLY A 46 2.27 -8.03 2.84
CA GLY A 46 3.36 -8.87 2.32
C GLY A 46 4.56 -8.02 1.89
N ALA A 47 5.69 -8.63 1.64
CA ALA A 47 6.89 -7.95 1.17
C ALA A 47 6.67 -7.25 -0.19
N ASN A 48 7.56 -6.32 -0.54
CA ASN A 48 7.50 -5.69 -1.87
C ASN A 48 7.82 -6.73 -2.96
N GLY A 49 7.12 -6.64 -4.09
CA GLY A 49 7.33 -7.54 -5.23
C GLY A 49 6.76 -8.96 -5.08
N VAL A 50 6.00 -9.28 -4.03
CA VAL A 50 5.35 -10.60 -3.87
C VAL A 50 4.06 -10.75 -4.70
N GLY A 51 3.57 -9.67 -5.33
CA GLY A 51 2.40 -9.73 -6.21
C GLY A 51 1.10 -9.17 -5.63
N LYS A 52 1.15 -8.35 -4.58
CA LYS A 52 -0.06 -7.73 -3.99
C LYS A 52 -0.87 -6.93 -5.03
N THR A 53 -0.25 -5.95 -5.68
CA THR A 53 -0.88 -5.15 -6.75
C THR A 53 -1.34 -6.02 -7.93
N THR A 54 -0.60 -7.11 -8.22
CA THR A 54 -0.96 -8.05 -9.28
C THR A 54 -2.26 -8.79 -8.96
N ILE A 55 -2.45 -9.20 -7.70
CA ILE A 55 -3.73 -9.78 -7.26
C ILE A 55 -4.86 -8.75 -7.44
N PHE A 56 -4.67 -7.48 -7.09
CA PHE A 56 -5.69 -6.45 -7.31
C PHE A 56 -6.07 -6.29 -8.78
N LYS A 57 -5.09 -6.34 -9.70
CA LYS A 57 -5.34 -6.34 -11.15
C LYS A 57 -6.13 -7.57 -11.60
N ILE A 58 -5.92 -8.73 -10.98
CA ILE A 58 -6.72 -9.93 -11.26
C ILE A 58 -8.15 -9.76 -10.73
N LEU A 59 -8.31 -9.28 -9.48
CA LEU A 59 -9.62 -9.07 -8.87
C LEU A 59 -10.45 -8.01 -9.61
N SER A 60 -9.81 -6.98 -10.17
CA SER A 60 -10.46 -5.94 -10.98
C SER A 60 -10.72 -6.37 -12.43
N GLY A 61 -10.26 -7.56 -12.84
CA GLY A 61 -10.42 -8.06 -14.21
C GLY A 61 -9.43 -7.48 -15.24
N GLN A 62 -8.45 -6.66 -14.79
CA GLN A 62 -7.43 -6.07 -15.68
C GLN A 62 -6.36 -7.08 -16.10
N LEU A 63 -6.18 -8.16 -15.35
CA LEU A 63 -5.23 -9.22 -15.63
C LEU A 63 -5.90 -10.58 -15.45
N GLN A 64 -5.68 -11.49 -16.40
CA GLN A 64 -6.14 -12.87 -16.28
C GLN A 64 -5.10 -13.70 -15.49
N PRO A 65 -5.52 -14.51 -14.52
CA PRO A 65 -4.62 -15.45 -13.86
C PRO A 65 -4.21 -16.58 -14.82
N ALA A 66 -3.05 -17.18 -14.59
CA ALA A 66 -2.62 -18.36 -15.38
C ALA A 66 -3.46 -19.60 -15.05
N GLN A 67 -3.96 -19.72 -13.82
CA GLN A 67 -4.90 -20.73 -13.37
C GLN A 67 -5.80 -20.15 -12.28
N GLY A 68 -6.99 -20.75 -12.11
CA GLY A 68 -7.98 -20.34 -11.13
C GLY A 68 -8.93 -19.28 -11.67
N ASP A 69 -9.95 -18.98 -10.87
CA ASP A 69 -11.06 -18.11 -11.29
C ASP A 69 -11.40 -17.10 -10.19
N VAL A 70 -11.95 -15.98 -10.60
CA VAL A 70 -12.53 -14.95 -9.73
C VAL A 70 -14.02 -14.87 -9.99
N PHE A 71 -14.81 -15.11 -8.97
CA PHE A 71 -16.26 -15.01 -9.00
C PHE A 71 -16.69 -13.76 -8.25
N VAL A 72 -17.44 -12.91 -8.93
CA VAL A 72 -18.02 -11.68 -8.37
C VAL A 72 -19.54 -11.87 -8.32
N ALA A 73 -20.14 -11.55 -7.17
CA ALA A 73 -21.60 -11.67 -7.03
C ALA A 73 -22.31 -10.70 -7.96
N LYS A 74 -23.53 -11.05 -8.36
CA LYS A 74 -24.37 -10.21 -9.21
C LYS A 74 -24.59 -8.86 -8.53
N ASP A 75 -24.56 -7.77 -9.28
CA ASP A 75 -24.75 -6.39 -8.80
C ASP A 75 -23.62 -5.80 -7.95
N ILE A 76 -22.44 -6.44 -7.90
CA ILE A 76 -21.27 -5.89 -7.24
C ILE A 76 -20.44 -5.07 -8.22
N GLN A 77 -20.21 -3.81 -7.86
CA GLN A 77 -19.29 -2.91 -8.54
C GLN A 77 -17.97 -2.88 -7.77
N ILE A 78 -16.90 -3.30 -8.45
CA ILE A 78 -15.54 -3.21 -7.92
C ILE A 78 -14.96 -1.86 -8.30
N GLY A 79 -14.58 -1.08 -7.30
CA GLY A 79 -13.82 0.14 -7.48
C GLY A 79 -12.33 -0.16 -7.29
N TYR A 80 -11.53 0.11 -8.31
CA TYR A 80 -10.07 0.01 -8.27
C TYR A 80 -9.43 1.30 -8.80
N MET A 81 -8.45 1.81 -8.07
CA MET A 81 -7.77 3.04 -8.46
C MET A 81 -6.72 2.74 -9.53
N GLU A 82 -6.96 3.22 -10.76
CA GLU A 82 -5.95 3.18 -11.81
C GLU A 82 -4.90 4.28 -11.57
N GLN A 83 -3.62 3.93 -11.69
CA GLN A 83 -2.51 4.87 -11.52
C GLN A 83 -2.50 6.02 -12.53
N HIS A 84 -3.26 5.90 -13.65
CA HIS A 84 -3.27 6.83 -14.78
C HIS A 84 -4.68 7.11 -15.34
N ALA A 85 -5.70 7.25 -14.49
CA ALA A 85 -6.98 7.74 -14.97
C ALA A 85 -6.79 9.15 -15.55
N GLY A 86 -7.02 9.29 -16.87
CA GLY A 86 -6.89 10.56 -17.56
C GLY A 86 -7.90 11.58 -17.03
N VAL A 87 -7.50 12.84 -16.98
CA VAL A 87 -8.37 13.98 -16.67
C VAL A 87 -8.79 14.65 -17.96
N GLU A 88 -10.07 14.99 -18.11
CA GLU A 88 -10.55 15.72 -19.28
C GLU A 88 -10.02 17.16 -19.31
N LYS A 89 -9.69 17.63 -20.54
CA LYS A 89 -8.90 18.87 -20.73
C LYS A 89 -9.57 20.13 -20.22
N ASP A 90 -10.91 20.19 -20.18
CA ASP A 90 -11.66 21.43 -19.95
C ASP A 90 -12.40 21.46 -18.59
N ARG A 91 -12.11 20.49 -17.69
CA ARG A 91 -12.80 20.39 -16.41
C ARG A 91 -12.00 21.00 -15.25
N THR A 92 -12.73 21.68 -14.35
CA THR A 92 -12.18 22.04 -13.04
C THR A 92 -12.10 20.83 -12.12
N VAL A 93 -11.32 20.92 -11.04
CA VAL A 93 -11.21 19.84 -10.03
C VAL A 93 -12.59 19.43 -9.51
N TYR A 94 -13.45 20.41 -9.22
CA TYR A 94 -14.81 20.12 -8.74
C TYR A 94 -15.66 19.46 -9.78
N SER A 95 -15.71 19.99 -11.03
CA SER A 95 -16.52 19.40 -12.11
C SER A 95 -16.01 18.03 -12.53
N GLU A 96 -14.70 17.79 -12.43
CA GLU A 96 -14.11 16.48 -12.72
C GLU A 96 -14.52 15.42 -11.67
N LEU A 97 -14.60 15.80 -10.38
CA LEU A 97 -15.11 14.87 -9.37
C LEU A 97 -16.65 14.72 -9.48
N LEU A 98 -17.35 15.81 -9.77
CA LEU A 98 -18.81 15.80 -9.92
C LEU A 98 -19.26 14.86 -11.06
N SER A 99 -18.42 14.67 -12.11
CA SER A 99 -18.74 13.80 -13.24
C SER A 99 -19.01 12.33 -12.85
N VAL A 100 -18.54 11.89 -11.68
CA VAL A 100 -18.89 10.57 -11.11
C VAL A 100 -20.41 10.44 -10.93
N PHE A 101 -21.08 11.55 -10.70
CA PHE A 101 -22.52 11.64 -10.50
C PHE A 101 -23.28 12.15 -11.71
N SER A 102 -22.72 12.00 -12.92
CA SER A 102 -23.36 12.49 -14.17
C SER A 102 -24.78 11.93 -14.40
N HIS A 103 -25.12 10.78 -13.80
CA HIS A 103 -26.48 10.25 -13.82
C HIS A 103 -27.47 11.13 -13.05
N PHE A 104 -27.05 11.77 -11.93
CA PHE A 104 -27.92 12.72 -11.20
C PHE A 104 -28.11 14.02 -11.97
N GLU A 105 -27.08 14.52 -12.66
CA GLU A 105 -27.21 15.72 -13.51
C GLU A 105 -28.23 15.46 -14.65
N LYS A 106 -28.22 14.25 -15.25
CA LYS A 106 -29.20 13.85 -16.25
C LYS A 106 -30.60 13.75 -15.65
N MET A 107 -30.75 13.23 -14.42
CA MET A 107 -32.04 13.19 -13.75
C MET A 107 -32.56 14.59 -13.42
N GLU A 108 -31.70 15.51 -12.95
CA GLU A 108 -32.05 16.91 -12.73
C GLU A 108 -32.58 17.56 -14.03
N GLN A 109 -31.87 17.39 -15.14
CA GLN A 109 -32.29 17.91 -16.44
C GLN A 109 -33.63 17.29 -16.94
N GLU A 110 -33.84 15.97 -16.74
CA GLU A 110 -35.09 15.33 -17.10
C GLU A 110 -36.26 15.82 -16.21
N LEU A 111 -36.03 16.04 -14.92
CA LEU A 111 -37.03 16.63 -14.01
C LEU A 111 -37.42 18.04 -14.42
N GLU A 112 -36.47 18.88 -14.83
CA GLU A 112 -36.71 20.23 -15.33
C GLU A 112 -37.51 20.18 -16.64
N LEU A 113 -37.17 19.29 -17.57
CA LEU A 113 -37.91 19.12 -18.81
C LEU A 113 -39.34 18.65 -18.59
N LEU A 114 -39.57 17.68 -17.69
CA LEU A 114 -40.88 17.20 -17.32
C LEU A 114 -41.73 18.31 -16.69
N ALA A 115 -41.17 19.12 -15.79
CA ALA A 115 -41.83 20.26 -15.19
C ALA A 115 -42.28 21.27 -16.28
N ALA A 116 -41.39 21.63 -17.22
CA ALA A 116 -41.72 22.56 -18.30
C ALA A 116 -42.78 21.99 -19.27
N GLN A 117 -42.84 20.65 -19.45
CA GLN A 117 -43.89 20.02 -20.28
C GLN A 117 -45.27 20.04 -19.57
N ILE A 118 -45.29 19.81 -18.25
CA ILE A 118 -46.52 19.86 -17.45
C ILE A 118 -47.09 21.25 -17.43
N GLU A 119 -46.25 22.32 -17.27
CA GLU A 119 -46.70 23.73 -17.34
C GLU A 119 -47.32 24.11 -18.68
N LYS A 120 -46.89 23.54 -19.78
CA LYS A 120 -47.38 23.82 -21.13
C LYS A 120 -48.75 23.18 -21.47
N ASN A 121 -49.44 22.58 -20.49
CA ASN A 121 -50.76 21.93 -20.68
C ASN A 121 -50.76 20.87 -21.81
N GLY A 122 -49.82 19.95 -21.80
CA GLY A 122 -49.78 18.86 -22.79
C GLY A 122 -50.94 17.88 -22.62
N LYS A 123 -51.31 17.21 -23.72
CA LYS A 123 -52.13 16.00 -23.66
C LYS A 123 -51.32 14.98 -22.84
N ASP A 124 -51.89 14.28 -21.87
CA ASP A 124 -51.26 13.29 -21.02
C ASP A 124 -50.57 13.82 -19.75
N ILE A 125 -51.10 14.89 -19.13
CA ILE A 125 -50.57 15.46 -17.88
C ILE A 125 -50.39 14.40 -16.77
N ASP A 126 -51.35 13.49 -16.59
CA ASP A 126 -51.32 12.46 -15.55
C ASP A 126 -50.13 11.51 -15.73
N THR A 127 -49.76 11.16 -16.96
CA THR A 127 -48.59 10.31 -17.23
C THR A 127 -47.27 11.06 -17.02
N LEU A 128 -47.21 12.33 -17.38
CA LEU A 128 -46.03 13.16 -17.11
C LEU A 128 -45.80 13.38 -15.61
N VAL A 129 -46.85 13.64 -14.84
CA VAL A 129 -46.81 13.78 -13.40
C VAL A 129 -46.37 12.47 -12.72
N ALA A 130 -46.93 11.32 -13.16
CA ALA A 130 -46.53 10.03 -12.63
C ALA A 130 -45.04 9.74 -12.89
N ARG A 131 -44.53 10.07 -14.08
CA ARG A 131 -43.11 9.93 -14.44
C ARG A 131 -42.21 10.87 -13.59
N GLN A 132 -42.65 12.13 -13.43
CA GLN A 132 -41.90 13.09 -12.60
C GLN A 132 -41.81 12.63 -11.16
N LEU A 133 -42.90 12.14 -10.56
CA LEU A 133 -42.91 11.61 -9.18
C LEU A 133 -41.98 10.40 -9.03
N SER A 134 -42.05 9.45 -9.96
CA SER A 134 -41.18 8.27 -9.96
C SER A 134 -39.71 8.63 -10.09
N LEU A 135 -39.37 9.58 -10.97
CA LEU A 135 -38.01 10.04 -11.17
C LEU A 135 -37.50 10.85 -9.95
N GLN A 136 -38.36 11.66 -9.35
CA GLN A 136 -38.05 12.39 -8.11
C GLN A 136 -37.74 11.41 -6.97
N GLU A 137 -38.58 10.39 -6.78
CA GLU A 137 -38.37 9.37 -5.76
C GLU A 137 -37.05 8.60 -5.99
N GLN A 138 -36.75 8.23 -7.23
CA GLN A 138 -35.46 7.61 -7.57
C GLN A 138 -34.27 8.52 -7.28
N TYR A 139 -34.38 9.81 -7.64
CA TYR A 139 -33.34 10.82 -7.39
C TYR A 139 -33.07 10.97 -5.89
N GLU A 140 -34.11 11.09 -5.07
CA GLU A 140 -34.00 11.24 -3.62
C GLU A 140 -33.44 9.96 -2.95
N ASN A 141 -33.99 8.81 -3.28
CA ASN A 141 -33.61 7.52 -2.70
C ASN A 141 -32.14 7.15 -3.05
N ASN A 142 -31.64 7.53 -4.21
CA ASN A 142 -30.27 7.29 -4.62
C ASN A 142 -29.27 8.34 -4.10
N GLY A 143 -29.72 9.38 -3.36
CA GLY A 143 -28.87 10.37 -2.75
C GLY A 143 -28.61 11.60 -3.62
N GLY A 144 -29.49 11.88 -4.60
CA GLY A 144 -29.41 13.06 -5.47
C GLY A 144 -29.41 14.39 -4.72
N LEU A 145 -30.07 14.48 -3.56
CA LEU A 145 -30.06 15.70 -2.74
C LEU A 145 -28.70 16.00 -2.11
N THR A 146 -27.80 15.04 -2.01
CA THR A 146 -26.54 15.15 -1.23
C THR A 146 -25.27 15.02 -2.06
N TYR A 147 -25.35 14.63 -3.35
CA TYR A 147 -24.14 14.33 -4.13
C TYR A 147 -23.20 15.55 -4.28
N LYS A 148 -23.74 16.78 -4.44
CA LYS A 148 -22.94 18.01 -4.52
C LYS A 148 -22.19 18.29 -3.23
N SER A 149 -22.84 18.12 -2.07
CA SER A 149 -22.21 18.28 -0.75
C SER A 149 -21.20 17.16 -0.45
N ARG A 150 -21.49 15.91 -0.86
CA ARG A 150 -20.53 14.79 -0.73
C ARG A 150 -19.29 15.02 -1.58
N THR A 151 -19.43 15.51 -2.81
CA THR A 151 -18.31 15.89 -3.69
C THR A 151 -17.41 16.92 -3.02
N ARG A 152 -17.99 17.99 -2.48
CA ARG A 152 -17.24 19.05 -1.78
C ARG A 152 -16.56 18.51 -0.51
N ALA A 153 -17.28 17.73 0.29
CA ALA A 153 -16.73 17.14 1.52
C ALA A 153 -15.54 16.21 1.23
N ALA A 154 -15.60 15.43 0.17
CA ALA A 154 -14.50 14.53 -0.23
C ALA A 154 -13.26 15.35 -0.68
N LEU A 155 -13.43 16.43 -1.44
CA LEU A 155 -12.30 17.29 -1.82
C LEU A 155 -11.66 17.94 -0.60
N LEU A 156 -12.46 18.54 0.28
CA LEU A 156 -11.95 19.17 1.51
C LEU A 156 -11.25 18.14 2.42
N GLY A 157 -11.85 16.96 2.58
CA GLY A 157 -11.29 15.89 3.38
C GLY A 157 -9.94 15.38 2.86
N LEU A 158 -9.72 15.39 1.55
CA LEU A 158 -8.45 15.06 0.92
C LEU A 158 -7.48 16.23 0.81
N GLY A 159 -7.79 17.38 1.47
CA GLY A 159 -6.89 18.50 1.60
C GLY A 159 -6.87 19.46 0.39
N PHE A 160 -7.90 19.43 -0.47
CA PHE A 160 -8.12 20.50 -1.45
C PHE A 160 -8.77 21.70 -0.76
N THR A 161 -8.35 22.89 -1.17
CA THR A 161 -8.98 24.16 -0.71
C THR A 161 -10.15 24.54 -1.61
N GLU A 162 -11.01 25.47 -1.16
CA GLU A 162 -12.06 26.03 -2.02
C GLU A 162 -11.51 26.66 -3.31
N ALA A 163 -10.34 27.30 -3.22
CA ALA A 163 -9.68 27.88 -4.39
C ALA A 163 -9.21 26.79 -5.38
N ASP A 164 -8.78 25.63 -4.90
CA ASP A 164 -8.36 24.52 -5.75
C ASP A 164 -9.52 23.93 -6.54
N MET A 165 -10.75 23.97 -6.01
CA MET A 165 -11.93 23.40 -6.66
C MET A 165 -12.23 24.03 -8.02
N HIS A 166 -11.89 25.31 -8.17
CA HIS A 166 -12.12 26.08 -9.40
C HIS A 166 -10.95 26.04 -10.40
N ARG A 167 -9.82 25.43 -10.01
CA ARG A 167 -8.66 25.30 -10.88
C ARG A 167 -8.90 24.22 -11.96
N PRO A 168 -8.30 24.39 -13.16
CA PRO A 168 -8.29 23.30 -14.16
C PRO A 168 -7.61 22.04 -13.61
N ALA A 169 -8.27 20.90 -13.73
CA ALA A 169 -7.76 19.64 -13.19
C ALA A 169 -6.39 19.22 -13.78
N LEU A 170 -6.08 19.63 -15.01
CA LEU A 170 -4.78 19.43 -15.64
C LEU A 170 -3.61 20.16 -14.96
N THR A 171 -3.88 21.18 -14.16
CA THR A 171 -2.84 21.94 -13.45
C THR A 171 -2.41 21.29 -12.13
N LEU A 172 -3.03 20.17 -11.79
CA LEU A 172 -2.73 19.44 -10.55
C LEU A 172 -1.36 18.78 -10.63
N SER A 173 -0.65 18.78 -9.49
CA SER A 173 0.55 17.95 -9.33
C SER A 173 0.18 16.46 -9.33
N GLY A 174 1.15 15.56 -9.59
CA GLY A 174 0.92 14.11 -9.56
C GLY A 174 0.28 13.63 -8.24
N GLY A 175 0.72 14.16 -7.10
CA GLY A 175 0.12 13.84 -5.80
C GLY A 175 -1.31 14.36 -5.64
N GLN A 176 -1.62 15.57 -6.14
CA GLN A 176 -2.98 16.10 -6.15
C GLN A 176 -3.89 15.31 -7.11
N LEU A 177 -3.37 14.88 -8.25
CA LEU A 177 -4.11 14.04 -9.18
C LEU A 177 -4.44 12.67 -8.56
N SER A 178 -3.50 12.08 -7.82
CA SER A 178 -3.75 10.83 -7.07
C SER A 178 -4.85 11.01 -6.02
N LYS A 179 -4.87 12.13 -5.31
CA LYS A 179 -5.96 12.48 -4.37
C LYS A 179 -7.31 12.62 -5.05
N LEU A 180 -7.35 13.27 -6.22
CA LEU A 180 -8.58 13.44 -6.99
C LEU A 180 -9.11 12.08 -7.50
N ASN A 181 -8.23 11.21 -7.97
CA ASN A 181 -8.58 9.86 -8.41
C ASN A 181 -9.08 9.01 -7.24
N LEU A 182 -8.46 9.15 -6.06
CA LEU A 182 -8.96 8.52 -4.83
C LEU A 182 -10.38 9.02 -4.51
N ALA A 183 -10.62 10.34 -4.56
CA ALA A 183 -11.96 10.89 -4.34
C ALA A 183 -13.00 10.34 -5.32
N LYS A 184 -12.66 10.23 -6.62
CA LYS A 184 -13.52 9.61 -7.64
C LYS A 184 -13.88 8.17 -7.27
N LEU A 185 -12.88 7.39 -6.88
CA LEU A 185 -13.07 6.01 -6.47
C LEU A 185 -14.00 5.89 -5.25
N LEU A 186 -13.77 6.69 -4.21
CA LEU A 186 -14.57 6.65 -2.99
C LEU A 186 -16.03 7.06 -3.22
N LEU A 187 -16.29 7.91 -4.21
CA LEU A 187 -17.62 8.39 -4.56
C LEU A 187 -18.29 7.59 -5.69
N SER A 188 -17.60 6.63 -6.33
CA SER A 188 -18.08 5.89 -7.51
C SER A 188 -19.32 5.04 -7.27
N GLY A 189 -19.75 4.84 -6.01
CA GLY A 189 -20.85 3.94 -5.68
C GLY A 189 -20.45 2.46 -5.67
N ALA A 190 -19.16 2.16 -5.78
CA ALA A 190 -18.68 0.78 -5.68
C ALA A 190 -19.03 0.15 -4.33
N ASN A 191 -19.35 -1.16 -4.35
CA ASN A 191 -19.64 -1.93 -3.13
C ASN A 191 -18.40 -2.63 -2.59
N LEU A 192 -17.38 -2.81 -3.43
CA LEU A 192 -16.08 -3.36 -3.08
C LEU A 192 -14.99 -2.42 -3.54
N LEU A 193 -14.22 -1.87 -2.60
CA LEU A 193 -13.08 -1.00 -2.87
C LEU A 193 -11.78 -1.79 -2.81
N LEU A 194 -10.95 -1.66 -3.85
CA LEU A 194 -9.57 -2.15 -3.89
C LEU A 194 -8.64 -0.94 -3.82
N LEU A 195 -8.00 -0.72 -2.66
CA LEU A 195 -7.17 0.44 -2.38
C LEU A 195 -5.69 0.03 -2.31
N ASP A 196 -4.91 0.44 -3.29
CA ASP A 196 -3.46 0.17 -3.35
C ASP A 196 -2.69 1.41 -2.89
N GLU A 197 -2.08 1.34 -1.71
CA GLU A 197 -1.33 2.42 -1.06
C GLU A 197 -2.10 3.77 -1.00
N PRO A 198 -3.35 3.77 -0.47
CA PRO A 198 -4.19 4.97 -0.53
C PRO A 198 -3.68 6.13 0.35
N THR A 199 -2.81 5.86 1.31
CA THR A 199 -2.20 6.87 2.19
C THR A 199 -1.04 7.62 1.54
N ASN A 200 -0.52 7.13 0.41
CA ASN A 200 0.55 7.80 -0.30
C ASN A 200 0.11 9.19 -0.75
N HIS A 201 0.97 10.17 -0.55
CA HIS A 201 0.73 11.59 -0.87
C HIS A 201 -0.34 12.28 -0.01
N LEU A 202 -0.93 11.61 0.99
CA LEU A 202 -1.83 12.22 1.95
C LEU A 202 -1.04 12.85 3.10
N ASP A 203 -1.55 13.94 3.65
CA ASP A 203 -1.12 14.47 4.94
C ASP A 203 -1.95 13.85 6.07
N ILE A 204 -1.55 14.09 7.31
CA ILE A 204 -2.17 13.48 8.49
C ILE A 204 -3.68 13.71 8.53
N ALA A 205 -4.13 14.95 8.27
CA ALA A 205 -5.55 15.27 8.28
C ALA A 205 -6.34 14.53 7.21
N SER A 206 -5.75 14.39 6.00
CA SER A 206 -6.36 13.61 4.91
C SER A 206 -6.40 12.11 5.21
N VAL A 207 -5.39 11.57 5.91
CA VAL A 207 -5.40 10.18 6.36
C VAL A 207 -6.49 9.94 7.40
N GLU A 208 -6.63 10.81 8.41
CA GLU A 208 -7.69 10.73 9.43
C GLU A 208 -9.09 10.79 8.80
N TRP A 209 -9.28 11.66 7.81
CA TRP A 209 -10.52 11.72 7.06
C TRP A 209 -10.78 10.40 6.30
N LEU A 210 -9.76 9.83 5.61
CA LEU A 210 -9.88 8.57 4.88
C LEU A 210 -10.20 7.41 5.83
N GLU A 211 -9.58 7.36 7.01
CA GLU A 211 -9.91 6.39 8.04
C GLU A 211 -11.39 6.44 8.43
N SER A 212 -11.90 7.64 8.70
CA SER A 212 -13.30 7.86 9.06
C SER A 212 -14.22 7.41 7.92
N PHE A 213 -13.88 7.76 6.68
CA PHE A 213 -14.63 7.36 5.50
C PHE A 213 -14.72 5.84 5.36
N ILE A 214 -13.58 5.13 5.49
CA ILE A 214 -13.55 3.67 5.34
C ILE A 214 -14.30 2.96 6.48
N LYS A 215 -14.22 3.48 7.71
CA LYS A 215 -14.99 2.95 8.85
C LYS A 215 -16.49 3.03 8.60
N ASP A 216 -16.95 4.15 8.05
CA ASP A 216 -18.38 4.42 7.78
C ASP A 216 -18.87 3.74 6.48
N PHE A 217 -17.94 3.33 5.61
CA PHE A 217 -18.27 2.71 4.34
C PHE A 217 -19.00 1.38 4.54
N LYS A 218 -20.22 1.26 4.01
CA LYS A 218 -21.09 0.10 4.20
C LYS A 218 -20.70 -1.13 3.37
N GLY A 219 -19.92 -0.95 2.30
CA GLY A 219 -19.38 -2.03 1.47
C GLY A 219 -18.14 -2.68 2.06
N ALA A 220 -17.51 -3.54 1.29
CA ALA A 220 -16.22 -4.14 1.63
C ALA A 220 -15.04 -3.32 1.07
N ALA A 221 -13.90 -3.42 1.72
CA ALA A 221 -12.65 -2.83 1.24
C ALA A 221 -11.49 -3.80 1.42
N VAL A 222 -10.66 -3.95 0.39
CA VAL A 222 -9.38 -4.64 0.46
C VAL A 222 -8.28 -3.60 0.26
N ILE A 223 -7.37 -3.52 1.21
CA ILE A 223 -6.44 -2.39 1.34
C ILE A 223 -5.02 -2.92 1.41
N ILE A 224 -4.18 -2.53 0.45
CA ILE A 224 -2.73 -2.68 0.52
C ILE A 224 -2.18 -1.36 1.10
N SER A 225 -1.44 -1.43 2.20
CA SER A 225 -0.74 -0.26 2.73
C SER A 225 0.49 -0.67 3.54
N HIS A 226 1.50 0.20 3.52
CA HIS A 226 2.65 0.14 4.42
C HIS A 226 2.43 0.92 5.71
N ASP A 227 1.37 1.71 5.80
CA ASP A 227 0.98 2.44 7.00
C ASP A 227 0.26 1.49 7.98
N ARG A 228 1.00 1.07 9.00
CA ARG A 228 0.52 0.13 10.02
C ARG A 228 -0.58 0.74 10.90
N TYR A 229 -0.50 2.03 11.19
CA TYR A 229 -1.49 2.72 12.00
C TYR A 229 -2.82 2.83 11.26
N PHE A 230 -2.75 3.18 9.99
CA PHE A 230 -3.91 3.20 9.11
C PHE A 230 -4.58 1.83 9.02
N LEU A 231 -3.82 0.76 8.74
CA LEU A 231 -4.37 -0.60 8.69
C LEU A 231 -4.99 -1.00 10.05
N ASP A 232 -4.33 -0.66 11.15
CA ASP A 232 -4.83 -0.99 12.49
C ASP A 232 -6.14 -0.28 12.81
N ALA A 233 -6.31 0.95 12.32
CA ALA A 233 -7.49 1.76 12.52
C ALA A 233 -8.71 1.29 11.72
N VAL A 234 -8.50 0.77 10.48
CA VAL A 234 -9.60 0.53 9.54
C VAL A 234 -9.91 -0.95 9.26
N THR A 235 -8.99 -1.88 9.56
CA THR A 235 -9.17 -3.29 9.17
C THR A 235 -9.77 -4.15 10.29
N ASN A 236 -10.58 -5.12 9.89
CA ASN A 236 -11.14 -6.16 10.77
C ASN A 236 -10.63 -7.57 10.44
N LYS A 237 -9.91 -7.71 9.31
CA LYS A 237 -9.31 -8.95 8.82
C LYS A 237 -7.97 -8.61 8.16
N THR A 238 -6.98 -9.45 8.32
CA THR A 238 -5.66 -9.27 7.70
C THR A 238 -5.32 -10.51 6.89
N MET A 239 -4.87 -10.30 5.66
CA MET A 239 -4.39 -11.36 4.76
C MET A 239 -2.92 -11.12 4.45
N GLU A 240 -2.09 -12.12 4.71
CA GLU A 240 -0.66 -12.07 4.43
C GLU A 240 -0.31 -12.91 3.21
N LEU A 241 0.31 -12.27 2.22
CA LEU A 241 0.92 -12.94 1.07
C LEU A 241 2.41 -13.12 1.34
N SER A 242 2.82 -14.37 1.59
CA SER A 242 4.20 -14.74 1.89
C SER A 242 4.58 -16.02 1.13
N HIS A 243 5.77 -16.03 0.50
CA HIS A 243 6.30 -17.18 -0.26
C HIS A 243 5.31 -17.79 -1.27
N GLY A 244 4.51 -16.94 -1.90
CA GLY A 244 3.51 -17.36 -2.90
C GLY A 244 2.21 -17.94 -2.33
N HIS A 245 2.05 -17.96 -0.99
CA HIS A 245 0.86 -18.43 -0.30
C HIS A 245 0.15 -17.32 0.44
N LEU A 246 -1.16 -17.41 0.55
CA LEU A 246 -2.00 -16.46 1.26
C LEU A 246 -2.50 -17.08 2.58
N THR A 247 -2.30 -16.36 3.68
CA THR A 247 -2.81 -16.76 4.99
C THR A 247 -3.73 -15.65 5.53
N ALA A 248 -4.94 -16.01 5.93
CA ALA A 248 -5.91 -15.09 6.50
C ALA A 248 -5.93 -15.15 8.03
N TYR A 249 -5.96 -13.98 8.65
CA TYR A 249 -6.05 -13.79 10.10
C TYR A 249 -7.24 -12.90 10.42
N SER A 250 -8.05 -13.31 11.38
CA SER A 250 -9.10 -12.45 11.93
C SER A 250 -8.48 -11.37 12.82
N GLY A 251 -8.91 -10.13 12.64
CA GLY A 251 -8.44 -8.98 13.41
C GLY A 251 -7.60 -8.01 12.60
N ASN A 252 -7.26 -6.89 13.25
CA ASN A 252 -6.47 -5.81 12.68
C ASN A 252 -4.96 -6.17 12.62
N TYR A 253 -4.15 -5.22 12.14
CA TYR A 253 -2.71 -5.42 11.96
C TYR A 253 -1.98 -5.79 13.26
N THR A 254 -2.27 -5.11 14.36
CA THR A 254 -1.64 -5.42 15.67
C THR A 254 -1.99 -6.83 16.16
N GLN A 255 -3.23 -7.25 15.99
CA GLN A 255 -3.67 -8.60 16.36
C GLN A 255 -3.02 -9.67 15.47
N PHE A 256 -2.88 -9.38 14.18
CA PHE A 256 -2.16 -10.24 13.24
C PHE A 256 -0.72 -10.45 13.69
N ILE A 257 0.04 -9.38 13.98
CA ILE A 257 1.44 -9.49 14.42
C ILE A 257 1.57 -10.39 15.64
N LYS A 258 0.75 -10.17 16.68
CA LYS A 258 0.75 -11.01 17.89
C LYS A 258 0.47 -12.49 17.61
N LYS A 259 -0.49 -12.78 16.70
CA LYS A 259 -0.79 -14.15 16.30
C LYS A 259 0.36 -14.79 15.53
N LYS A 260 0.98 -14.04 14.60
CA LYS A 260 2.11 -14.50 13.80
C LYS A 260 3.32 -14.80 14.67
N GLU A 261 3.67 -13.91 15.60
CA GLU A 261 4.77 -14.11 16.56
C GLU A 261 4.55 -15.40 17.35
N LYS A 262 3.37 -15.60 17.91
CA LYS A 262 3.05 -16.83 18.65
C LYS A 262 3.17 -18.10 17.79
N ILE A 263 2.65 -18.07 16.56
CA ILE A 263 2.77 -19.20 15.62
C ILE A 263 4.24 -19.49 15.32
N ASN A 264 5.06 -18.44 15.08
CA ASN A 264 6.48 -18.60 14.80
C ASN A 264 7.24 -19.15 16.01
N GLU A 265 6.94 -18.69 17.23
CA GLU A 265 7.53 -19.24 18.45
C GLU A 265 7.18 -20.73 18.63
N ASP A 266 5.91 -21.11 18.43
CA ASP A 266 5.49 -22.51 18.52
C ASP A 266 6.16 -23.38 17.44
N LEU A 267 6.30 -22.87 16.22
CA LEU A 267 7.03 -23.54 15.14
C LEU A 267 8.53 -23.69 15.48
N LYS A 268 9.17 -22.64 16.00
CA LYS A 268 10.58 -22.70 16.44
C LYS A 268 10.79 -23.77 17.52
N ARG A 269 9.90 -23.80 18.55
CA ARG A 269 9.95 -24.83 19.60
C ARG A 269 9.78 -26.25 19.07
N ARG A 270 8.80 -26.47 18.16
CA ARG A 270 8.58 -27.78 17.52
C ARG A 270 9.81 -28.21 16.71
N TYR A 271 10.32 -27.32 15.89
CA TYR A 271 11.52 -27.55 15.08
C TYR A 271 12.74 -27.95 15.93
N GLU A 272 13.00 -27.21 17.01
CA GLU A 272 14.09 -27.54 17.94
C GLU A 272 13.90 -28.90 18.60
N ASN A 273 12.69 -29.26 19.02
CA ASN A 273 12.39 -30.53 19.63
C ASN A 273 12.53 -31.69 18.62
N GLU A 274 12.05 -31.51 17.41
CA GLU A 274 12.20 -32.50 16.34
C GLU A 274 13.67 -32.69 15.95
N ILE A 275 14.48 -31.64 15.88
CA ILE A 275 15.93 -31.75 15.66
C ILE A 275 16.62 -32.50 16.80
N LYS A 276 16.26 -32.22 18.06
CA LYS A 276 16.81 -32.97 19.21
C LYS A 276 16.46 -34.46 19.10
N GLU A 277 15.22 -34.79 18.75
CA GLU A 277 14.80 -36.19 18.61
C GLU A 277 15.50 -36.88 17.42
N ILE A 278 15.63 -36.20 16.27
CA ILE A 278 16.39 -36.71 15.13
C ILE A 278 17.84 -37.03 15.54
N LYS A 279 18.54 -36.10 16.22
CA LYS A 279 19.89 -36.31 16.70
C LYS A 279 20.00 -37.48 17.70
N ARG A 280 18.99 -37.61 18.59
CA ARG A 280 18.91 -38.74 19.54
C ARG A 280 18.81 -40.10 18.78
N ILE A 281 17.94 -40.17 17.79
CA ILE A 281 17.75 -41.37 16.99
C ILE A 281 19.02 -41.69 16.20
N GLU A 282 19.67 -40.71 15.60
CA GLU A 282 20.93 -40.87 14.87
C GLU A 282 22.05 -41.37 15.78
N GLY A 283 22.13 -40.86 17.00
CA GLY A 283 23.07 -41.35 18.00
C GLY A 283 22.85 -42.85 18.35
N ILE A 284 21.58 -43.26 18.48
CA ILE A 284 21.24 -44.70 18.68
C ILE A 284 21.66 -45.52 17.47
N VAL A 285 21.41 -45.05 16.24
CA VAL A 285 21.81 -45.74 15.01
C VAL A 285 23.31 -45.91 14.96
N GLU A 286 24.08 -44.88 15.28
CA GLU A 286 25.55 -44.95 15.29
C GLU A 286 26.07 -45.95 16.36
N GLN A 287 25.50 -45.90 17.56
CA GLN A 287 25.87 -46.84 18.64
C GLN A 287 25.55 -48.29 18.28
N GLN A 288 24.37 -48.57 17.69
CA GLN A 288 23.97 -49.92 17.22
C GLN A 288 24.91 -50.44 16.12
N ARG A 289 25.33 -49.59 15.20
CA ARG A 289 26.30 -49.94 14.15
C ARG A 289 27.68 -50.25 14.72
N ARG A 290 28.14 -49.52 15.77
CA ARG A 290 29.43 -49.81 16.44
C ARG A 290 29.46 -51.15 17.15
N TRP A 291 28.32 -51.61 17.67
CA TRP A 291 28.27 -52.92 18.36
C TRP A 291 28.34 -54.15 17.43
N GLY A 292 28.19 -54.03 16.11
CA GLY A 292 28.58 -54.98 15.08
C GLY A 292 27.82 -56.32 15.01
N GLN A 293 26.77 -56.55 15.84
CA GLN A 293 25.96 -57.74 15.80
C GLN A 293 24.87 -57.64 14.73
N SER A 294 24.54 -58.76 14.05
CA SER A 294 23.56 -58.79 12.95
C SER A 294 22.17 -58.24 13.34
N HIS A 295 21.69 -58.54 14.53
CA HIS A 295 20.42 -58.00 15.05
C HIS A 295 20.45 -56.48 15.20
N ASN A 296 21.60 -55.90 15.59
CA ASN A 296 21.78 -54.46 15.75
C ASN A 296 21.70 -53.71 14.41
N PHE A 297 22.12 -54.31 13.29
CA PHE A 297 22.00 -53.73 11.96
C PHE A 297 20.54 -53.57 11.52
N ILE A 298 19.66 -54.54 11.81
CA ILE A 298 18.23 -54.48 11.51
C ILE A 298 17.57 -53.34 12.31
N THR A 299 17.91 -53.26 13.60
CA THR A 299 17.38 -52.18 14.50
C THR A 299 17.89 -50.82 14.04
N ALA A 300 19.18 -50.69 13.70
CA ALA A 300 19.77 -49.47 13.15
C ALA A 300 19.08 -49.03 11.85
N ALA A 301 18.80 -49.99 10.92
CA ALA A 301 18.11 -49.67 9.66
C ALA A 301 16.66 -49.17 9.90
N SER A 302 15.94 -49.78 10.84
CA SER A 302 14.60 -49.32 11.23
C SER A 302 14.62 -47.93 11.82
N LYS A 303 15.53 -47.63 12.75
CA LYS A 303 15.72 -46.31 13.37
C LYS A 303 16.18 -45.27 12.36
N GLN A 304 17.06 -45.65 11.40
CA GLN A 304 17.43 -44.72 10.30
C GLN A 304 16.23 -44.33 9.47
N LYS A 305 15.36 -45.27 9.09
CA LYS A 305 14.12 -44.95 8.36
C LYS A 305 13.21 -44.02 9.17
N GLN A 306 13.16 -44.16 10.50
CA GLN A 306 12.41 -43.28 11.37
C GLN A 306 13.00 -41.85 11.34
N ALA A 307 14.32 -41.69 11.47
CA ALA A 307 15.00 -40.39 11.38
C ALA A 307 14.77 -39.72 10.02
N ASP A 308 14.88 -40.51 8.94
CA ASP A 308 14.68 -39.99 7.57
C ASP A 308 13.23 -39.53 7.33
N ARG A 309 12.23 -40.20 7.92
CA ARG A 309 10.82 -39.76 7.89
C ARG A 309 10.66 -38.46 8.65
N LEU A 310 11.22 -38.32 9.85
CA LEU A 310 11.17 -37.06 10.63
C LEU A 310 11.86 -35.92 9.88
N LYS A 311 13.04 -36.15 9.29
CA LYS A 311 13.73 -35.16 8.46
C LYS A 311 12.91 -34.69 7.27
N LYS A 312 12.17 -35.58 6.60
CA LYS A 312 11.29 -35.22 5.47
C LYS A 312 10.07 -34.44 5.92
N ALA A 313 9.57 -34.69 7.13
CA ALA A 313 8.43 -33.97 7.71
C ALA A 313 8.82 -32.67 8.40
N LEU A 314 10.13 -32.41 8.61
CA LEU A 314 10.64 -31.25 9.33
C LEU A 314 10.31 -29.97 8.57
N VAL A 315 9.47 -29.15 9.17
CA VAL A 315 9.13 -27.82 8.66
C VAL A 315 10.07 -26.79 9.29
N LYS A 316 10.95 -26.22 8.48
CA LYS A 316 11.83 -25.15 8.94
C LYS A 316 10.98 -23.88 9.21
N PRO A 317 11.07 -23.26 10.41
CA PRO A 317 10.45 -21.96 10.66
C PRO A 317 10.92 -20.95 9.62
N GLU A 318 10.05 -20.01 9.27
CA GLU A 318 10.46 -18.88 8.45
C GLU A 318 11.62 -18.16 9.16
N ASP A 319 12.71 -17.95 8.45
CA ASP A 319 13.78 -17.09 8.96
C ASP A 319 13.16 -15.70 9.13
N ASP A 320 13.36 -15.10 10.31
CA ASP A 320 12.91 -13.73 10.55
C ASP A 320 13.38 -12.87 9.37
N ALA A 321 12.47 -12.05 8.83
CA ALA A 321 12.79 -11.19 7.70
C ALA A 321 14.12 -10.51 7.98
N GLN A 322 15.10 -10.71 7.10
CA GLN A 322 16.44 -10.17 7.32
C GLN A 322 16.30 -8.66 7.47
N ALA A 323 16.42 -8.17 8.69
CA ALA A 323 16.43 -6.75 8.96
C ALA A 323 17.74 -6.15 8.44
N ILE A 324 17.63 -4.99 7.80
CA ILE A 324 18.81 -4.22 7.42
C ILE A 324 19.45 -3.72 8.71
N HIS A 325 20.66 -4.20 9.01
CA HIS A 325 21.44 -3.76 10.15
C HIS A 325 22.65 -2.98 9.67
N PHE A 326 22.65 -1.69 9.87
CA PHE A 326 23.83 -0.85 9.64
C PHE A 326 23.97 0.19 10.75
N SER A 327 25.20 0.61 11.02
CA SER A 327 25.49 1.70 11.93
C SER A 327 26.07 2.88 11.14
N LEU A 328 25.50 4.06 11.34
CA LEU A 328 26.06 5.29 10.80
C LEU A 328 26.98 5.90 11.86
N THR A 329 28.25 5.89 11.57
CA THR A 329 29.26 6.59 12.39
C THR A 329 29.70 7.85 11.69
N PRO A 330 29.70 9.01 12.37
CA PRO A 330 30.16 10.24 11.75
C PRO A 330 31.63 10.15 11.39
N ARG A 331 32.01 10.66 10.23
CA ARG A 331 33.41 10.72 9.76
C ARG A 331 34.27 11.61 10.67
N ARG A 332 33.66 12.64 11.24
CA ARG A 332 34.23 13.58 12.20
C ARG A 332 33.19 13.90 13.25
N GLU A 333 33.60 14.16 14.48
CA GLU A 333 32.68 14.61 15.50
C GLU A 333 32.34 16.09 15.30
N SER A 334 31.05 16.39 15.23
CA SER A 334 30.55 17.75 15.15
C SER A 334 30.64 18.46 16.52
N GLY A 335 30.64 19.78 16.48
CA GLY A 335 30.37 20.59 17.67
C GLY A 335 28.98 20.31 18.25
N ASN A 336 28.69 20.91 19.40
CA ASN A 336 27.39 20.73 20.07
C ASN A 336 26.24 21.36 19.27
N ASP A 337 26.44 22.57 18.72
CA ASP A 337 25.49 23.20 17.80
C ASP A 337 25.71 22.64 16.40
N VAL A 338 24.67 22.02 15.82
CA VAL A 338 24.72 21.38 14.50
C VAL A 338 24.17 22.29 13.42
N LEU A 339 23.01 22.90 13.67
CA LEU A 339 22.34 23.78 12.73
C LEU A 339 21.58 24.88 13.47
N GLN A 340 21.77 26.10 13.03
CA GLN A 340 21.00 27.26 13.49
C GLN A 340 20.41 27.99 12.27
N CYS A 341 19.11 28.15 12.26
CA CYS A 341 18.39 28.97 11.30
C CYS A 341 17.71 30.13 12.03
N ARG A 342 17.76 31.33 11.46
CA ARG A 342 17.11 32.53 12.02
C ARG A 342 16.32 33.22 10.92
N ASP A 343 15.05 33.46 11.24
CA ASP A 343 14.11 34.24 10.43
C ASP A 343 14.07 33.84 8.95
N LEU A 344 14.15 32.50 8.70
CA LEU A 344 14.09 32.00 7.34
C LEU A 344 12.73 32.23 6.72
N SER A 345 12.72 32.88 5.55
CA SER A 345 11.51 33.19 4.79
C SER A 345 11.74 32.97 3.32
N ILE A 346 10.75 32.45 2.63
CA ILE A 346 10.79 32.25 1.17
C ILE A 346 9.42 32.50 0.56
N SER A 347 9.41 33.13 -0.61
CA SER A 347 8.23 33.35 -1.43
C SER A 347 8.47 32.89 -2.86
N PHE A 348 7.43 32.44 -3.54
CA PHE A 348 7.42 32.10 -4.96
C PHE A 348 6.33 32.91 -5.65
N ASP A 349 6.66 33.54 -6.75
CA ASP A 349 5.74 34.38 -7.54
C ASP A 349 4.99 35.42 -6.67
N GLY A 350 5.71 36.02 -5.71
CA GLY A 350 5.15 37.03 -4.80
C GLY A 350 4.23 36.48 -3.69
N LYS A 351 4.07 35.14 -3.59
CA LYS A 351 3.30 34.51 -2.52
C LYS A 351 4.24 33.91 -1.48
N PRO A 352 4.13 34.28 -0.20
CA PRO A 352 4.96 33.67 0.84
C PRO A 352 4.59 32.19 1.00
N LEU A 353 5.62 31.33 1.03
CA LEU A 353 5.46 29.91 1.34
C LEU A 353 5.58 29.67 2.85
N PHE A 354 6.58 30.28 3.47
CA PHE A 354 6.71 30.38 4.93
C PHE A 354 7.55 31.60 5.29
N GLU A 355 7.36 32.10 6.52
CA GLU A 355 8.02 33.29 7.03
C GLU A 355 8.49 33.07 8.48
N GLY A 356 9.66 33.62 8.82
CA GLY A 356 10.15 33.69 10.19
C GLY A 356 10.48 32.34 10.82
N VAL A 357 10.91 31.34 10.04
CA VAL A 357 11.24 30.02 10.59
C VAL A 357 12.55 30.08 11.34
N ASN A 358 12.49 29.74 12.62
CA ASN A 358 13.65 29.62 13.52
C ASN A 358 13.83 28.16 13.92
N LEU A 359 15.05 27.62 13.73
CA LEU A 359 15.38 26.24 14.04
C LEU A 359 16.76 26.18 14.67
N HIS A 360 16.88 25.45 15.77
CA HIS A 360 18.17 25.17 16.40
C HIS A 360 18.29 23.67 16.68
N LEU A 361 19.29 23.02 16.10
CA LEU A 361 19.56 21.61 16.30
C LEU A 361 20.89 21.41 16.98
N THR A 362 20.89 20.57 18.01
CA THR A 362 22.09 20.16 18.72
C THR A 362 22.46 18.70 18.45
N LYS A 363 23.70 18.34 18.74
CA LYS A 363 24.25 16.99 18.54
C LYS A 363 23.36 15.92 19.20
N GLY A 364 23.02 14.88 18.45
CA GLY A 364 22.20 13.76 18.92
C GLY A 364 20.70 13.98 18.88
N GLN A 365 20.21 15.19 18.56
CA GLN A 365 18.77 15.43 18.42
C GLN A 365 18.21 14.75 17.17
N ARG A 366 16.97 14.28 17.28
CA ARG A 366 16.14 13.80 16.18
C ARG A 366 14.88 14.66 16.11
N VAL A 367 14.68 15.32 14.99
CA VAL A 367 13.56 16.25 14.80
C VAL A 367 12.70 15.78 13.64
N PHE A 368 11.39 15.77 13.86
CA PHE A 368 10.40 15.50 12.82
C PHE A 368 9.78 16.82 12.36
N LEU A 369 9.79 17.07 11.04
CA LEU A 369 9.12 18.21 10.45
C LEU A 369 7.75 17.76 9.94
N LEU A 370 6.69 18.19 10.64
CA LEU A 370 5.30 17.88 10.33
C LEU A 370 4.58 19.08 9.72
N GLY A 371 3.55 18.83 8.94
CA GLY A 371 2.71 19.87 8.34
C GLY A 371 1.97 19.36 7.11
N ALA A 372 0.98 20.15 6.66
CA ALA A 372 0.18 19.87 5.48
C ALA A 372 1.03 19.73 4.21
N ASN A 373 0.48 19.08 3.19
CA ASN A 373 1.13 19.01 1.89
C ASN A 373 1.22 20.40 1.26
N GLY A 374 2.37 20.72 0.67
CA GLY A 374 2.61 22.02 0.07
C GLY A 374 3.03 23.14 1.03
N CYS A 375 3.09 22.91 2.36
CA CYS A 375 3.50 23.94 3.32
C CYS A 375 5.02 24.27 3.30
N GLY A 376 5.79 23.66 2.41
CA GLY A 376 7.21 24.02 2.23
C GLY A 376 8.22 23.11 2.93
N LYS A 377 7.85 21.94 3.46
CA LYS A 377 8.78 21.01 4.13
C LYS A 377 10.00 20.65 3.26
N THR A 378 9.75 20.18 2.05
CA THR A 378 10.82 19.82 1.09
C THR A 378 11.61 21.07 0.65
N THR A 379 10.95 22.23 0.56
CA THR A 379 11.61 23.49 0.21
C THR A 379 12.57 23.91 1.33
N LEU A 380 12.21 23.74 2.59
CA LEU A 380 13.11 23.99 3.70
C LEU A 380 14.37 23.13 3.62
N PHE A 381 14.23 21.80 3.34
CA PHE A 381 15.40 20.96 3.12
C PHE A 381 16.25 21.41 1.94
N LYS A 382 15.64 21.81 0.81
CA LYS A 382 16.36 22.33 -0.36
C LYS A 382 17.10 23.63 -0.04
N ILE A 383 16.55 24.50 0.82
CA ILE A 383 17.23 25.69 1.32
C ILE A 383 18.45 25.31 2.17
N LEU A 384 18.29 24.34 3.10
CA LEU A 384 19.40 23.85 3.93
C LEU A 384 20.52 23.22 3.09
N MET A 385 20.18 22.62 1.94
CA MET A 385 21.14 22.10 0.97
C MET A 385 21.71 23.16 0.02
N GLY A 386 21.34 24.44 0.16
CA GLY A 386 21.77 25.50 -0.73
C GLY A 386 21.19 25.47 -2.14
N LYS A 387 20.17 24.62 -2.40
CA LYS A 387 19.50 24.50 -3.71
C LYS A 387 18.50 25.66 -3.95
N HIS A 388 18.05 26.36 -2.90
CA HIS A 388 17.20 27.55 -2.97
C HIS A 388 17.73 28.65 -2.06
N HIS A 389 17.61 29.89 -2.52
CA HIS A 389 17.92 31.05 -1.70
C HIS A 389 16.70 31.48 -0.88
N ALA A 390 16.89 31.68 0.41
CA ALA A 390 15.88 32.20 1.32
C ALA A 390 16.38 33.48 2.00
N GLN A 391 15.49 34.30 2.50
CA GLN A 391 15.83 35.39 3.42
C GLN A 391 16.09 34.78 4.80
N GLY A 392 16.94 35.45 5.60
CA GLY A 392 17.34 34.97 6.91
C GLY A 392 18.74 34.40 6.94
N GLU A 393 19.13 33.74 8.02
CA GLU A 393 20.48 33.25 8.25
C GLU A 393 20.47 31.75 8.52
N ILE A 394 21.43 31.04 7.90
CA ILE A 394 21.67 29.61 8.13
C ILE A 394 23.12 29.46 8.56
N ARG A 395 23.36 28.83 9.70
CA ARG A 395 24.68 28.49 10.20
C ARG A 395 24.77 27.01 10.51
N PHE A 396 25.73 26.34 9.90
CA PHE A 396 26.12 24.99 10.30
C PHE A 396 27.23 25.06 11.33
N GLY A 397 27.18 24.17 12.28
CA GLY A 397 28.21 24.04 13.30
C GLY A 397 29.56 23.55 12.75
N ALA A 398 30.59 23.57 13.61
CA ALA A 398 31.93 23.09 13.23
C ALA A 398 31.88 21.58 12.91
N ASN A 399 32.56 21.18 11.84
CA ASN A 399 32.68 19.78 11.40
C ASN A 399 31.34 19.09 11.08
N VAL A 400 30.34 19.83 10.63
CA VAL A 400 29.06 19.27 10.19
C VAL A 400 29.11 19.00 8.69
N ASP A 401 28.97 17.73 8.32
CA ASP A 401 28.76 17.30 6.94
C ASP A 401 27.25 16.96 6.78
N VAL A 402 26.59 17.52 5.75
CA VAL A 402 25.16 17.36 5.54
C VAL A 402 24.91 16.26 4.52
N GLY A 403 24.20 15.22 4.91
CA GLY A 403 23.67 14.21 4.00
C GLY A 403 22.19 14.44 3.74
N TYR A 404 21.76 14.41 2.49
CA TYR A 404 20.36 14.55 2.10
C TYR A 404 19.90 13.31 1.33
N PHE A 405 18.81 12.73 1.80
CA PHE A 405 18.13 11.62 1.12
C PHE A 405 16.84 12.15 0.50
N ASP A 406 16.80 12.24 -0.83
CA ASP A 406 15.63 12.75 -1.55
C ASP A 406 14.58 11.67 -1.78
N GLN A 407 13.33 12.08 -1.88
CA GLN A 407 12.21 11.20 -2.24
C GLN A 407 12.33 10.72 -3.70
N VAL A 408 12.81 11.58 -4.59
CA VAL A 408 13.07 11.27 -5.99
C VAL A 408 14.58 11.15 -6.17
N GLN A 409 15.07 9.95 -6.42
CA GLN A 409 16.48 9.65 -6.66
C GLN A 409 16.90 10.08 -8.09
N ALA A 410 16.73 11.36 -8.41
CA ALA A 410 16.99 11.91 -9.76
C ALA A 410 18.47 11.87 -10.16
N ASP A 411 19.37 11.74 -9.18
CA ASP A 411 20.80 11.77 -9.39
C ASP A 411 21.39 10.39 -9.77
N LEU A 412 20.59 9.32 -9.76
CA LEU A 412 21.05 7.97 -10.10
C LEU A 412 21.04 7.73 -11.61
N ASN A 413 22.09 7.09 -12.13
CA ASN A 413 22.12 6.66 -13.52
C ASN A 413 21.36 5.33 -13.69
N LEU A 414 20.17 5.43 -14.28
CA LEU A 414 19.23 4.32 -14.42
C LEU A 414 19.76 3.17 -15.29
N GLU A 415 20.72 3.42 -16.17
CA GLU A 415 21.27 2.42 -17.10
C GLU A 415 22.47 1.66 -16.52
N LYS A 416 23.09 2.17 -15.44
CA LYS A 416 24.18 1.47 -14.75
C LYS A 416 23.66 0.34 -13.88
N SER A 417 24.54 -0.64 -13.59
CA SER A 417 24.24 -1.61 -12.55
C SER A 417 24.28 -0.98 -11.16
N ALA A 418 23.59 -1.56 -10.19
CA ALA A 418 23.65 -1.11 -8.80
C ALA A 418 25.11 -1.13 -8.26
N LEU A 419 25.91 -2.09 -8.71
CA LEU A 419 27.31 -2.21 -8.35
C LEU A 419 28.12 -1.03 -8.90
N ASP A 420 27.98 -0.72 -10.20
CA ASP A 420 28.76 0.31 -10.88
C ASP A 420 28.38 1.70 -10.36
N GLU A 421 27.10 1.95 -10.12
CA GLU A 421 26.60 3.23 -9.60
C GLU A 421 27.20 3.55 -8.22
N VAL A 422 27.24 2.57 -7.32
CA VAL A 422 27.86 2.74 -6.00
C VAL A 422 29.39 2.83 -6.12
N TRP A 423 30.00 2.03 -7.00
CA TRP A 423 31.45 2.03 -7.15
C TRP A 423 31.98 3.35 -7.70
N ASP A 424 31.29 3.96 -8.66
CA ASP A 424 31.65 5.25 -9.20
C ASP A 424 31.58 6.38 -8.14
N ALA A 425 30.62 6.28 -7.22
CA ALA A 425 30.53 7.22 -6.09
C ALA A 425 31.66 7.01 -5.05
N PHE A 426 32.21 5.79 -4.97
CA PHE A 426 33.26 5.41 -4.00
C PHE A 426 34.43 4.68 -4.67
N PRO A 427 35.21 5.34 -5.55
CA PRO A 427 36.23 4.68 -6.36
C PRO A 427 37.39 4.07 -5.55
N ASN A 428 37.56 4.48 -4.32
CA ASN A 428 38.59 3.92 -3.42
C ASN A 428 38.18 2.59 -2.77
N MET A 429 36.92 2.15 -2.93
CA MET A 429 36.48 0.86 -2.41
C MET A 429 36.81 -0.27 -3.39
N SER A 430 37.20 -1.43 -2.85
CA SER A 430 37.28 -2.63 -3.67
C SER A 430 35.89 -3.14 -4.05
N GLN A 431 35.79 -3.86 -5.17
CA GLN A 431 34.53 -4.47 -5.60
C GLN A 431 33.87 -5.31 -4.51
N THR A 432 34.68 -6.06 -3.73
CA THR A 432 34.19 -6.86 -2.60
C THR A 432 33.56 -5.98 -1.51
N GLN A 433 34.16 -4.84 -1.19
CA GLN A 433 33.60 -3.90 -0.20
C GLN A 433 32.27 -3.31 -0.67
N VAL A 434 32.17 -2.93 -1.95
CA VAL A 434 30.92 -2.43 -2.54
C VAL A 434 29.84 -3.52 -2.51
N ARG A 435 30.17 -4.76 -2.90
CA ARG A 435 29.23 -5.90 -2.81
C ARG A 435 28.79 -6.18 -1.39
N THR A 436 29.69 -6.08 -0.41
CA THR A 436 29.36 -6.25 1.00
C THR A 436 28.41 -5.14 1.48
N ALA A 437 28.67 -3.90 1.09
CA ALA A 437 27.81 -2.76 1.40
C ALA A 437 26.40 -2.97 0.80
N LEU A 438 26.31 -3.32 -0.48
CA LEU A 438 25.03 -3.64 -1.13
C LEU A 438 24.33 -4.84 -0.46
N GLY A 439 25.09 -5.88 -0.05
CA GLY A 439 24.57 -7.01 0.70
C GLY A 439 23.93 -6.62 2.03
N THR A 440 24.44 -5.58 2.70
CA THR A 440 23.83 -5.01 3.92
C THR A 440 22.42 -4.46 3.63
N PHE A 441 22.19 -3.96 2.42
CA PHE A 441 20.88 -3.51 1.93
C PHE A 441 20.09 -4.61 1.21
N LEU A 442 20.43 -5.88 1.45
CA LEU A 442 19.74 -7.08 0.96
C LEU A 442 19.83 -7.34 -0.55
N PHE A 443 20.76 -6.73 -1.27
CA PHE A 443 21.09 -7.14 -2.62
C PHE A 443 21.79 -8.50 -2.58
N LYS A 444 21.20 -9.53 -3.20
CA LYS A 444 21.69 -10.92 -3.14
C LYS A 444 22.18 -11.40 -4.50
N GLY A 445 23.30 -12.13 -4.49
CA GLY A 445 23.82 -12.78 -5.69
C GLY A 445 23.95 -11.83 -6.88
N ASP A 446 23.17 -12.08 -7.92
CA ASP A 446 23.19 -11.32 -9.18
C ASP A 446 22.38 -10.02 -9.15
N ASP A 447 21.68 -9.71 -8.05
CA ASP A 447 20.90 -8.47 -7.94
C ASP A 447 21.79 -7.23 -8.06
N VAL A 448 23.05 -7.32 -7.64
CA VAL A 448 24.03 -6.23 -7.73
C VAL A 448 24.36 -5.81 -9.16
N PHE A 449 24.15 -6.71 -10.13
CA PHE A 449 24.41 -6.47 -11.55
C PHE A 449 23.17 -5.99 -12.33
N LYS A 450 22.01 -5.95 -11.69
CA LYS A 450 20.80 -5.44 -12.33
C LYS A 450 20.90 -3.94 -12.54
N PRO A 451 20.40 -3.42 -13.68
CA PRO A 451 20.28 -1.98 -13.90
C PRO A 451 19.41 -1.32 -12.82
N VAL A 452 19.81 -0.09 -12.45
CA VAL A 452 19.11 0.70 -11.41
C VAL A 452 17.63 0.93 -11.74
N LYS A 453 17.27 0.92 -13.03
CA LYS A 453 15.89 1.09 -13.51
C LYS A 453 14.94 -0.09 -13.22
N LEU A 454 15.46 -1.23 -12.81
CA LEU A 454 14.68 -2.44 -12.48
C LEU A 454 14.33 -2.53 -11.00
#